data_807a22824d435e65bfa8d205ee01d618
#
_entry.id   807a22824d435e65bfa8d205ee01d618
#
_cell.length_a   1.000
_cell.length_b   1.000
_cell.length_c   1.000
_cell.angle_alpha   90.00
_cell.angle_beta   90.00
_cell.angle_gamma   90.00
#
_symmetry.space_group_name_H-M   'P 1'
#
loop_
_entity.id
_entity.type
_entity.pdbx_description
1 polymer ?
#
loop_
_entity_poly.entity_id
_entity_poly.type
_entity_poly.pdbx_seq_one_letter_code
_entity_poly.pdbx_strand_id
1 'polypeptide(L)'
;FATPEIRVDCPDGRKFGIVEEATAHFRARYPLNDIDGVRMSFAHGWGLIRASNTQPILVLRFEATDERSLAEYQREVLHWLSERGVQGAG
;
A
#
# COMPACT_ATOMS: atom_id res chain seq x y z
N PHE A 1 12.19 9.53 7.41
CA PHE A 1 11.89 9.73 5.97
C PHE A 1 10.48 9.22 5.68
N ALA A 2 9.70 9.99 4.96
CA ALA A 2 8.33 9.66 4.61
C ALA A 2 8.07 10.01 3.15
N THR A 3 7.19 9.23 2.49
CA THR A 3 6.72 9.62 1.16
C THR A 3 5.57 10.61 1.31
N PRO A 4 5.31 11.43 0.28
CA PRO A 4 4.02 12.08 0.17
C PRO A 4 2.94 11.03 -0.05
N GLU A 5 1.68 11.45 -0.04
CA GLU A 5 0.57 10.56 -0.39
C GLU A 5 0.73 10.12 -1.84
N ILE A 6 0.74 8.81 -2.06
CA ILE A 6 0.86 8.22 -3.39
C ILE A 6 -0.52 7.75 -3.84
N ARG A 7 -0.95 8.18 -5.02
CA ARG A 7 -2.24 7.80 -5.58
C ARG A 7 -2.04 6.82 -6.71
N VAL A 8 -2.77 5.71 -6.67
CA VAL A 8 -2.68 4.65 -7.67
C VAL A 8 -4.08 4.40 -8.21
N ASP A 9 -4.25 4.47 -9.53
CA ASP A 9 -5.55 4.23 -10.14
C ASP A 9 -6.02 2.81 -9.88
N CYS A 10 -7.26 2.69 -9.44
CA CYS A 10 -7.88 1.38 -9.20
C CYS A 10 -9.39 1.53 -9.35
N PRO A 11 -10.03 0.76 -10.25
CA PRO A 11 -11.48 0.89 -10.48
C PRO A 11 -12.28 0.70 -9.20
N ASP A 12 -13.39 1.44 -9.08
CA ASP A 12 -14.27 1.36 -7.91
C ASP A 12 -14.70 -0.08 -7.60
N GLY A 13 -14.95 -0.88 -8.63
CA GLY A 13 -15.36 -2.27 -8.45
C GLY A 13 -14.26 -3.19 -7.92
N ARG A 14 -13.01 -2.73 -7.90
CA ARG A 14 -11.86 -3.54 -7.49
C ARG A 14 -11.14 -3.03 -6.25
N LYS A 15 -11.23 -1.73 -5.95
CA LYS A 15 -10.36 -1.11 -4.94
C LYS A 15 -10.49 -1.74 -3.56
N PHE A 16 -11.69 -2.05 -3.10
CA PHE A 16 -11.88 -2.67 -1.79
C PHE A 16 -11.41 -4.13 -1.79
N GLY A 17 -11.64 -4.86 -2.89
CA GLY A 17 -11.15 -6.22 -3.05
C GLY A 17 -9.62 -6.31 -3.06
N ILE A 18 -8.96 -5.34 -3.71
CA ILE A 18 -7.50 -5.28 -3.73
C ILE A 18 -6.95 -5.05 -2.30
N VAL A 19 -7.59 -4.17 -1.52
CA VAL A 19 -7.19 -3.95 -0.12
C VAL A 19 -7.36 -5.23 0.70
N GLU A 20 -8.44 -5.98 0.48
CA GLU A 20 -8.64 -7.28 1.17
C GLU A 20 -7.56 -8.28 0.79
N GLU A 21 -7.20 -8.38 -0.49
CA GLU A 21 -6.12 -9.26 -0.94
C GLU A 21 -4.78 -8.83 -0.34
N ALA A 22 -4.52 -7.53 -0.30
CA ALA A 22 -3.29 -6.99 0.30
C ALA A 22 -3.23 -7.34 1.79
N THR A 23 -4.35 -7.22 2.49
CA THR A 23 -4.44 -7.56 3.91
C THR A 23 -4.03 -9.02 4.13
N ALA A 24 -4.59 -9.93 3.36
CA ALA A 24 -4.25 -11.36 3.47
C ALA A 24 -2.78 -11.64 3.12
N HIS A 25 -2.30 -11.04 2.03
CA HIS A 25 -0.93 -11.26 1.58
C HIS A 25 0.09 -10.75 2.60
N PHE A 26 -0.07 -9.50 3.04
CA PHE A 26 0.92 -8.88 3.94
C PHE A 26 0.79 -9.37 5.38
N ARG A 27 -0.40 -9.82 5.80
CA ARG A 27 -0.58 -10.42 7.13
C ARG A 27 0.29 -11.67 7.32
N ALA A 28 0.50 -12.42 6.25
CA ALA A 28 1.35 -13.60 6.29
C ALA A 28 2.84 -13.26 6.42
N ARG A 29 3.22 -12.00 6.17
CA ARG A 29 4.61 -11.55 6.13
C ARG A 29 4.98 -10.57 7.24
N TYR A 30 4.03 -9.75 7.68
CA TYR A 30 4.29 -8.66 8.63
C TYR A 30 3.17 -8.50 9.63
N PRO A 31 3.46 -8.00 10.83
CA PRO A 31 2.41 -7.51 11.72
C PRO A 31 1.64 -6.41 10.99
N LEU A 32 0.33 -6.39 11.14
CA LEU A 32 -0.46 -5.34 10.49
C LEU A 32 -1.71 -4.96 11.28
N ASN A 33 -2.27 -3.81 10.89
CA ASN A 33 -3.52 -3.28 11.42
C ASN A 33 -4.43 -3.01 10.23
N ASP A 34 -5.67 -3.49 10.27
CA ASP A 34 -6.62 -3.40 9.17
C ASP A 34 -7.88 -2.59 9.50
N ILE A 35 -7.80 -1.68 10.48
CA ILE A 35 -8.96 -0.89 10.90
C ILE A 35 -9.38 0.10 9.82
N ASP A 36 -8.42 0.76 9.16
CA ASP A 36 -8.70 1.75 8.10
C ASP A 36 -7.72 1.50 6.96
N GLY A 37 -8.10 0.59 6.06
CA GLY A 37 -7.18 0.07 5.06
C GLY A 37 -6.26 -0.97 5.70
N VAL A 38 -5.07 -1.15 5.14
CA VAL A 38 -4.10 -2.08 5.70
C VAL A 38 -2.79 -1.34 5.97
N ARG A 39 -2.33 -1.40 7.21
CA ARG A 39 -1.07 -0.80 7.63
C ARG A 39 -0.12 -1.90 8.05
N MET A 40 0.97 -2.07 7.31
CA MET A 40 2.00 -3.06 7.58
C MET A 40 3.11 -2.45 8.43
N SER A 41 3.58 -3.20 9.42
CA SER A 41 4.74 -2.81 10.22
C SER A 41 5.96 -3.54 9.69
N PHE A 42 6.92 -2.79 9.18
CA PHE A 42 8.20 -3.33 8.69
C PHE A 42 9.28 -3.19 9.77
N ALA A 43 10.43 -3.79 9.54
CA ALA A 43 11.55 -3.72 10.50
C ALA A 43 12.00 -2.29 10.79
N HIS A 44 11.95 -1.42 9.78
CA HIS A 44 12.46 -0.03 9.90
C HIS A 44 11.42 1.02 9.53
N GLY A 45 10.13 0.68 9.57
CA GLY A 45 9.09 1.62 9.23
C GLY A 45 7.73 0.99 9.06
N TRP A 46 6.88 1.64 8.27
CA TRP A 46 5.53 1.14 8.02
C TRP A 46 5.05 1.56 6.62
N GLY A 47 4.04 0.86 6.13
CA GLY A 47 3.36 1.19 4.89
C GLY A 47 1.85 1.10 5.07
N LEU A 48 1.12 1.91 4.29
CA LEU A 48 -0.34 1.94 4.33
C LEU A 48 -0.89 1.82 2.92
N ILE A 49 -1.94 1.00 2.77
CA ILE A 49 -2.74 0.92 1.54
C ILE A 49 -4.20 1.15 1.96
N ARG A 50 -4.84 2.16 1.37
CA ARG A 50 -6.22 2.48 1.68
C ARG A 50 -7.01 2.76 0.40
N ALA A 51 -8.22 2.23 0.30
CA ALA A 51 -9.12 2.55 -0.80
C ALA A 51 -9.80 3.89 -0.54
N SER A 52 -9.80 4.78 -1.54
CA SER A 52 -10.54 6.04 -1.43
C SER A 52 -12.05 5.75 -1.43
N ASN A 53 -12.81 6.49 -0.63
CA ASN A 53 -14.26 6.36 -0.62
C ASN A 53 -14.94 7.11 -1.76
N THR A 54 -14.25 8.09 -2.36
CA THR A 54 -14.85 8.99 -3.32
C THR A 54 -14.25 8.92 -4.72
N GLN A 55 -13.10 8.27 -4.88
CA GLN A 55 -12.38 8.24 -6.15
C GLN A 55 -11.92 6.81 -6.48
N PRO A 56 -11.76 6.48 -7.77
CA PRO A 56 -11.27 5.15 -8.17
C PRO A 56 -9.76 5.06 -8.02
N ILE A 57 -9.27 5.20 -6.81
CA ILE A 57 -7.86 5.15 -6.47
C ILE A 57 -7.62 4.40 -5.17
N LEU A 58 -6.38 3.90 -5.05
CA LEU A 58 -5.81 3.53 -3.77
C LEU A 58 -4.88 4.64 -3.32
N VAL A 59 -4.81 4.85 -2.02
CA VAL A 59 -3.90 5.82 -1.42
C VAL A 59 -2.85 5.06 -0.65
N LEU A 60 -1.59 5.36 -0.92
CA LEU A 60 -0.44 4.71 -0.28
C LEU A 60 0.39 5.74 0.46
N ARG A 61 0.94 5.33 1.62
CA ARG A 61 1.90 6.13 2.35
C ARG A 61 2.94 5.22 2.96
N PHE A 62 4.16 5.71 3.06
CA PHE A 62 5.28 4.95 3.65
C PHE A 62 6.13 5.86 4.52
N GLU A 63 6.68 5.29 5.59
CA GLU A 63 7.64 5.97 6.45
C GLU A 63 8.69 4.96 6.87
N ALA A 64 9.94 5.39 6.94
CA ALA A 64 11.06 4.56 7.37
C ALA A 64 12.14 5.39 8.02
N THR A 65 13.03 4.73 8.75
CA THR A 65 14.12 5.39 9.46
C THR A 65 15.24 5.82 8.53
N ASP A 66 15.31 5.28 7.32
CA ASP A 66 16.33 5.62 6.32
C ASP A 66 15.75 5.54 4.91
N GLU A 67 16.41 6.20 3.96
CA GLU A 67 15.94 6.28 2.57
C GLU A 67 15.94 4.94 1.87
N ARG A 68 16.90 4.09 2.15
CA ARG A 68 17.00 2.77 1.52
C ARG A 68 15.82 1.88 1.89
N SER A 69 15.50 1.82 3.18
CA SER A 69 14.35 1.06 3.66
C SER A 69 13.06 1.62 3.08
N LEU A 70 12.91 2.94 3.03
CA LEU A 70 11.74 3.58 2.44
C LEU A 70 11.55 3.14 0.99
N ALA A 71 12.62 3.16 0.20
CA ALA A 71 12.56 2.74 -1.21
C ALA A 71 12.22 1.26 -1.35
N GLU A 72 12.75 0.41 -0.47
CA GLU A 72 12.48 -1.03 -0.49
C GLU A 72 11.02 -1.33 -0.18
N TYR A 73 10.45 -0.70 0.84
CA TYR A 73 9.05 -0.91 1.22
C TYR A 73 8.11 -0.44 0.13
N GLN A 74 8.40 0.72 -0.44
CA GLN A 74 7.63 1.28 -1.54
C GLN A 74 7.66 0.35 -2.75
N ARG A 75 8.84 -0.15 -3.09
CA ARG A 75 9.02 -1.06 -4.23
C ARG A 75 8.25 -2.37 -4.02
N GLU A 76 8.31 -2.94 -2.84
CA GLU A 76 7.62 -4.20 -2.54
C GLU A 76 6.11 -4.06 -2.74
N VAL A 77 5.53 -3.00 -2.18
CA VAL A 77 4.07 -2.80 -2.26
C VAL A 77 3.64 -2.45 -3.68
N LEU A 78 4.36 -1.55 -4.35
CA LEU A 78 4.02 -1.16 -5.71
C LEU A 78 4.18 -2.33 -6.69
N HIS A 79 5.19 -3.17 -6.50
CA HIS A 79 5.38 -4.36 -7.31
C HIS A 79 4.20 -5.34 -7.12
N TRP A 80 3.80 -5.58 -5.88
CA TRP A 80 2.65 -6.45 -5.58
C TRP A 80 1.37 -5.95 -6.26
N LEU A 81 1.14 -4.64 -6.21
CA LEU A 81 -0.01 -4.02 -6.87
C LEU A 81 0.08 -4.15 -8.39
N SER A 82 1.27 -3.95 -8.96
CA SER A 82 1.45 -4.02 -10.40
C SER A 82 1.17 -5.42 -10.95
N GLU A 83 1.46 -6.46 -10.18
CA GLU A 83 1.15 -7.84 -10.57
C GLU A 83 -0.35 -8.08 -10.67
N ARG A 84 -1.17 -7.23 -10.08
CA ARG A 84 -2.63 -7.28 -10.14
C ARG A 84 -3.22 -6.26 -11.08
N GLY A 85 -2.37 -5.65 -11.92
CA GLY A 85 -2.81 -4.65 -12.89
C GLY A 85 -3.10 -3.28 -12.27
N VAL A 86 -2.66 -3.04 -11.04
CA VAL A 86 -2.85 -1.76 -10.36
C VAL A 86 -1.53 -1.01 -10.36
N GLN A 87 -1.47 0.08 -11.10
CA GLN A 87 -0.24 0.85 -11.28
C GLN A 87 -0.47 2.32 -11.01
N GLY A 88 0.62 3.01 -10.65
CA GLY A 88 0.58 4.43 -10.38
C GLY A 88 0.14 5.25 -11.59
N ALA A 89 -0.63 6.30 -11.37
CA ALA A 89 -1.00 7.25 -12.38
C ALA A 89 0.21 8.13 -12.71
N GLY A 90 0.57 8.12 -13.90
CA GLY A 90 1.63 8.99 -14.41
C GLY A 90 2.99 8.44 -14.39
#